data_238fa4191d850d94833c347dd65643d7
#
_entry.id   238fa4191d850d94833c347dd65643d7
#
_cell.length_a   1.000
_cell.length_b   1.000
_cell.length_c   1.000
_cell.angle_alpha   90.00
_cell.angle_beta   90.00
_cell.angle_gamma   90.00
#
_symmetry.space_group_name_H-M   'P 1'
#
loop_
_entity.id
_entity.type
_entity.pdbx_description
1 polymer ?
#
loop_
_entity_poly.entity_id
_entity_poly.type
_entity_poly.pdbx_seq_one_letter_code
_entity_poly.pdbx_strand_id
1 'polypeptide(L)' 'PKERTIVMLRFGLDGSHEWRTLAEVARQMNCSREYCRQVVQRALRKLRKTSIQHGLVEPAH' A
#
# COMPACT_ATOMS: atom_id res chain seq x y z
N PRO A 1 -7.48 8.10 7.57
CA PRO A 1 -6.77 8.92 6.59
C PRO A 1 -6.80 8.32 5.20
N LYS A 2 -6.77 9.17 4.21
CA LYS A 2 -6.89 8.78 2.82
C LYS A 2 -5.78 7.82 2.38
N GLU A 3 -4.56 8.08 2.82
CA GLU A 3 -3.43 7.25 2.44
C GLU A 3 -3.57 5.82 2.94
N ARG A 4 -4.03 5.67 4.16
CA ARG A 4 -4.25 4.35 4.73
C ARG A 4 -5.31 3.59 3.92
N THR A 5 -6.38 4.27 3.57
CA THR A 5 -7.44 3.66 2.77
C THR A 5 -6.94 3.21 1.42
N ILE A 6 -6.10 4.02 0.78
CA ILE A 6 -5.52 3.68 -0.51
C ILE A 6 -4.72 2.38 -0.42
N VAL A 7 -3.89 2.25 0.60
CA VAL A 7 -3.09 1.04 0.78
C VAL A 7 -3.99 -0.16 1.04
N MET A 8 -5.00 0.00 1.87
CA MET A 8 -5.91 -1.08 2.18
C MET A 8 -6.66 -1.57 0.94
N LEU A 9 -7.11 -0.64 0.10
CA LEU A 9 -7.81 -1.00 -1.12
C LEU A 9 -6.88 -1.70 -2.10
N ARG A 10 -5.66 -1.20 -2.23
CA ARG A 10 -4.68 -1.76 -3.18
C ARG A 10 -4.38 -3.22 -2.90
N PHE A 11 -4.30 -3.60 -1.64
CA PHE A 11 -3.90 -4.94 -1.25
C PHE A 11 -5.06 -5.78 -0.69
N GLY A 12 -6.28 -5.30 -0.87
CA GLY A 12 -7.44 -6.08 -0.46
C GLY A 12 -7.58 -6.25 1.04
N LEU A 13 -7.07 -5.30 1.81
CA LEU A 13 -7.13 -5.37 3.27
C LEU A 13 -8.41 -4.78 3.85
N ASP A 14 -9.31 -4.39 2.97
CA ASP A 14 -10.58 -3.77 3.35
C ASP A 14 -11.70 -4.80 3.61
N GLY A 15 -11.34 -6.08 3.66
CA GLY A 15 -12.30 -7.14 3.85
C GLY A 15 -12.69 -7.87 2.57
N SER A 16 -12.35 -7.29 1.41
CA SER A 16 -12.69 -7.90 0.12
C SER A 16 -11.75 -9.02 -0.26
N HIS A 17 -10.53 -8.99 0.25
CA HIS A 17 -9.47 -9.95 -0.09
C HIS A 17 -9.11 -9.91 -1.57
N GLU A 18 -9.40 -8.81 -2.23
CA GLU A 18 -9.12 -8.64 -3.65
C GLU A 18 -8.19 -7.47 -3.88
N TRP A 19 -7.08 -7.72 -4.55
CA TRP A 19 -6.17 -6.65 -4.95
C TRP A 19 -6.80 -5.84 -6.06
N ARG A 20 -6.62 -4.55 -6.00
CA ARG A 20 -7.15 -3.64 -7.02
C ARG A 20 -6.00 -2.95 -7.73
N THR A 21 -6.22 -2.64 -9.01
CA THR A 21 -5.20 -1.88 -9.75
C THR A 21 -5.15 -0.46 -9.20
N LEU A 22 -4.02 0.22 -9.45
CA LEU A 22 -3.89 1.61 -9.03
C LEU A 22 -4.96 2.49 -9.68
N ALA A 23 -5.32 2.18 -10.92
CA ALA A 23 -6.37 2.92 -11.61
C ALA A 23 -7.71 2.77 -10.90
N GLU A 24 -8.03 1.56 -10.45
CA GLU A 24 -9.27 1.31 -9.73
C GLU A 24 -9.30 2.03 -8.40
N VAL A 25 -8.19 1.98 -7.66
CA VAL A 25 -8.09 2.66 -6.38
C VAL A 25 -8.22 4.17 -6.57
N ALA A 26 -7.56 4.70 -7.60
CA ALA A 26 -7.62 6.13 -7.88
C ALA A 26 -9.05 6.58 -8.19
N ARG A 27 -9.77 5.79 -8.97
CA ARG A 27 -11.15 6.09 -9.29
C ARG A 27 -12.03 6.06 -8.05
N GLN A 28 -11.86 5.05 -7.22
CA GLN A 28 -12.64 4.90 -6.01
C GLN A 28 -12.37 6.00 -5.01
N MET A 29 -11.13 6.45 -4.93
CA MET A 29 -10.72 7.48 -4.00
C MET A 29 -10.79 8.89 -4.58
N ASN A 30 -11.17 9.00 -5.84
CA ASN A 30 -11.27 10.28 -6.53
C ASN A 30 -9.96 11.05 -6.50
N CYS A 31 -8.88 10.37 -6.88
CA CYS A 31 -7.55 10.98 -6.93
C CYS A 31 -6.81 10.42 -8.14
N SER A 32 -5.60 10.90 -8.39
CA SER A 32 -4.83 10.47 -9.54
C SER A 32 -4.17 9.11 -9.28
N ARG A 33 -3.95 8.36 -10.37
CA ARG A 33 -3.25 7.08 -10.28
C ARG A 33 -1.83 7.28 -9.76
N GLU A 34 -1.18 8.36 -10.19
CA GLU A 34 0.19 8.66 -9.75
C GLU A 34 0.24 8.93 -8.26
N TYR A 35 -0.75 9.62 -7.73
CA TYR A 35 -0.81 9.85 -6.28
C TYR A 35 -0.93 8.52 -5.53
N CYS A 36 -1.80 7.63 -6.01
CA CYS A 36 -1.96 6.32 -5.39
C CYS A 36 -0.67 5.52 -5.46
N ARG A 37 0.03 5.58 -6.60
CA ARG A 37 1.31 4.89 -6.75
C ARG A 37 2.32 5.38 -5.72
N GLN A 38 2.42 6.68 -5.54
CA GLN A 38 3.35 7.26 -4.58
C GLN A 38 3.00 6.87 -3.15
N VAL A 39 1.71 6.88 -2.82
CA VAL A 39 1.26 6.50 -1.49
C VAL A 39 1.62 5.05 -1.19
N VAL A 40 1.34 4.15 -2.14
CA VAL A 40 1.65 2.74 -1.96
C VAL A 40 3.14 2.50 -1.82
N GLN A 41 3.94 3.17 -2.66
CA GLN A 41 5.40 3.03 -2.58
C GLN A 41 5.96 3.51 -1.25
N ARG A 42 5.44 4.63 -0.75
CA ARG A 42 5.88 5.14 0.56
C ARG A 42 5.51 4.17 1.67
N ALA A 43 4.32 3.59 1.60
CA ALA A 43 3.88 2.64 2.61
C ALA A 43 4.76 1.39 2.61
N LEU A 44 5.07 0.86 1.42
CA LEU A 44 5.92 -0.32 1.31
C LEU A 44 7.33 -0.05 1.81
N ARG A 45 7.86 1.13 1.51
CA ARG A 45 9.19 1.52 1.99
C ARG A 45 9.21 1.61 3.51
N LYS A 46 8.16 2.17 4.08
CA LYS A 46 8.05 2.31 5.52
C LYS A 46 7.98 0.96 6.21
N LEU A 47 7.21 0.03 5.66
CA LEU A 47 7.10 -1.31 6.21
C LEU A 47 8.41 -2.04 6.13
N ARG A 48 9.12 -1.93 5.00
CA ARG A 48 10.42 -2.57 4.85
C ARG A 48 11.40 -2.05 5.89
N LYS A 49 11.45 -0.73 6.06
CA LYS A 49 12.35 -0.11 7.02
C LYS A 49 12.04 -0.57 8.45
N THR A 50 10.77 -0.61 8.80
CA THR A 50 10.34 -1.04 10.11
C THR A 50 10.72 -2.49 10.36
N SER A 51 10.48 -3.34 9.37
CA SER A 51 10.81 -4.76 9.48
C SER A 51 12.29 -4.99 9.68
N ILE A 52 13.13 -4.28 8.94
CA ILE A 52 14.58 -4.37 9.10
C ILE A 52 14.98 -3.89 10.48
N GLN A 53 14.43 -2.78 10.91
CA GLN A 53 14.74 -2.16 12.18
C GLN A 53 14.41 -3.09 13.35
N HIS A 54 13.35 -3.85 13.22
CA HIS A 54 12.90 -4.77 14.26
C HIS A 54 13.38 -6.20 14.06
N GLY A 55 14.19 -6.42 13.04
CA GLY A 55 14.70 -7.76 12.77
C GLY A 55 13.67 -8.73 12.27
N LEU A 56 12.62 -8.22 11.67
CA LEU A 56 11.52 -9.06 11.17
C LEU A 56 11.74 -9.52 9.74
N VAL A 57 12.72 -8.96 9.06
CA VAL A 57 13.02 -9.34 7.69
C VAL A 57 13.93 -10.54 7.69
N GLU A 58 13.61 -11.53 6.88
CA GLU A 58 14.41 -12.72 6.75
C GLU A 58 15.78 -12.39 6.17
N PRO A 59 16.84 -12.65 6.89
CA PRO A 59 18.17 -12.26 6.43
C PRO A 59 18.66 -13.03 5.22
N ALA A 60 18.10 -14.18 4.96
CA ALA A 60 18.55 -15.02 3.86
C ALA A 60 18.08 -14.54 2.50
N HIS A 61 17.33 -13.52 2.47
CA HIS A 61 16.72 -13.06 1.20
C HIS A 61 17.45 -11.95 0.54
#